data_fd6d3751521046b9f089919805185fa2
#
_entry.id   fd6d3751521046b9f089919805185fa2
#
_cell.length_a   1.000
_cell.length_b   1.000
_cell.length_c   1.000
_cell.angle_alpha   90.00
_cell.angle_beta   90.00
_cell.angle_gamma   90.00
#
_symmetry.space_group_name_H-M   'P 1'
#
loop_
_entity.id
_entity.type
_entity.pdbx_description
1 polymer ?
#
loop_
_entity_poly.entity_id
_entity_poly.type
_entity_poly.pdbx_seq_one_letter_code
_entity_poly.pdbx_strand_id
1 'polypeptide(L)'
;HINHANWLCLSLLTREGHITSHHISVSIESKPRHTLRPLAVFVRIFTRAMPKYKLSYFPLRGRAEAIRITFAVAGVEFDDILVNPEEWFTKLKHSGLSPSGQLPILEVDGTVLTQSKAILSYLAKEFNLAPKGNLQQAQADSLAHVVNELETTLTEAYGEKDPERKEKGMKTATEEVIPDKCGYFEKILSANKNGFFIGEKLTYADIVVFTFLNSYFMKGKAEGIPEGLKKFPSLSAWYERVRTQPKILEKLKNPTDGFVDYIY
;
A
#
# COMPACT_ATOMS: atom_id res chain seq x y z
N HIS A 1 -32.42 22.18 -5.56
CA HIS A 1 -31.83 21.60 -6.77
C HIS A 1 -30.69 20.67 -6.32
N ILE A 2 -30.97 19.37 -6.30
CA ILE A 2 -30.03 18.34 -5.87
C ILE A 2 -29.51 17.68 -7.14
N ASN A 3 -28.21 17.89 -7.43
CA ASN A 3 -27.50 17.15 -8.48
C ASN A 3 -27.05 15.80 -7.91
N HIS A 4 -27.77 14.75 -8.23
CA HIS A 4 -27.28 13.39 -8.02
C HIS A 4 -26.50 12.94 -9.28
N ALA A 5 -25.19 12.91 -9.17
CA ALA A 5 -24.36 12.20 -10.13
C ALA A 5 -24.38 10.70 -9.79
N ASN A 6 -25.06 9.91 -10.61
CA ASN A 6 -25.01 8.46 -10.52
C ASN A 6 -23.73 7.95 -11.19
N TRP A 7 -22.85 7.34 -10.43
CA TRP A 7 -21.66 6.66 -10.91
C TRP A 7 -22.02 5.23 -11.32
N LEU A 8 -21.93 4.92 -12.60
CA LEU A 8 -22.02 3.55 -13.12
C LEU A 8 -20.59 3.07 -13.46
N CYS A 9 -20.18 1.98 -12.85
CA CYS A 9 -18.95 1.30 -13.23
C CYS A 9 -19.31 0.27 -14.32
N LEU A 10 -18.92 0.50 -15.57
CA LEU A 10 -19.04 -0.45 -16.67
C LEU A 10 -17.63 -0.97 -17.00
N SER A 11 -17.47 -2.28 -16.89
CA SER A 11 -16.28 -2.97 -17.42
C SER A 11 -16.51 -3.27 -18.88
N LEU A 12 -15.69 -2.72 -19.76
CA LEU A 12 -15.67 -3.05 -21.17
C LEU A 12 -14.50 -3.98 -21.46
N LEU A 13 -14.79 -5.16 -22.01
CA LEU A 13 -13.78 -6.06 -22.58
C LEU A 13 -13.30 -5.45 -23.91
N THR A 14 -12.02 -5.12 -24.00
CA THR A 14 -11.40 -4.78 -25.28
C THR A 14 -11.09 -6.06 -26.06
N ARG A 15 -10.99 -5.98 -27.39
CA ARG A 15 -10.71 -7.12 -28.28
C ARG A 15 -9.40 -7.87 -27.98
N GLU A 16 -8.56 -7.35 -27.08
CA GLU A 16 -7.25 -7.91 -26.70
C GLU A 16 -7.20 -8.47 -25.26
N GLY A 17 -8.34 -8.60 -24.59
CA GLY A 17 -8.40 -9.30 -23.28
C GLY A 17 -7.85 -8.54 -22.07
N HIS A 18 -7.47 -7.28 -22.20
CA HIS A 18 -7.02 -6.46 -21.07
C HIS A 18 -8.19 -5.70 -20.43
N ILE A 19 -8.38 -5.91 -19.12
CA ILE A 19 -9.38 -5.18 -18.34
C ILE A 19 -8.74 -3.84 -17.91
N THR A 20 -9.13 -2.77 -18.61
CA THR A 20 -8.80 -1.41 -18.16
C THR A 20 -9.98 -0.84 -17.38
N SER A 21 -9.76 -0.48 -16.11
CA SER A 21 -10.78 0.22 -15.31
C SER A 21 -10.87 1.68 -15.75
N HIS A 22 -11.98 2.05 -16.38
CA HIS A 22 -12.25 3.44 -16.75
C HIS A 22 -13.26 4.05 -15.79
N HIS A 23 -12.98 5.25 -15.27
CA HIS A 23 -13.95 6.05 -14.58
C HIS A 23 -14.84 6.78 -15.60
N ILE A 24 -16.12 6.41 -15.65
CA ILE A 24 -17.11 7.01 -16.54
C ILE A 24 -17.97 7.98 -15.72
N SER A 25 -17.93 9.26 -16.04
CA SER A 25 -18.90 10.23 -15.53
C SER A 25 -20.00 10.49 -16.58
N VAL A 26 -21.25 10.29 -16.19
CA VAL A 26 -22.41 10.57 -17.04
C VAL A 26 -23.06 11.88 -16.57
N SER A 27 -23.01 12.91 -17.40
CA SER A 27 -23.75 14.15 -17.16
C SER A 27 -25.04 14.12 -18.00
N ILE A 28 -26.20 14.19 -17.33
CA ILE A 28 -27.50 14.28 -18.00
C ILE A 28 -27.94 15.75 -17.93
N GLU A 29 -27.87 16.44 -19.05
CA GLU A 29 -28.50 17.76 -19.18
C GLU A 29 -29.95 17.60 -19.64
N SER A 30 -30.90 17.93 -18.76
CA SER A 30 -32.31 18.02 -19.10
C SER A 30 -32.69 19.46 -19.41
N LYS A 31 -32.98 19.77 -20.67
CA LYS A 31 -33.69 21.00 -21.03
C LYS A 31 -35.18 20.71 -21.16
N PRO A 32 -36.07 21.50 -20.51
CA PRO A 32 -37.50 21.31 -20.66
C PRO A 32 -37.97 22.04 -21.94
N ARG A 33 -38.41 21.30 -22.95
CA ARG A 33 -39.29 21.86 -24.00
C ARG A 33 -40.13 20.76 -24.66
N HIS A 34 -41.40 21.08 -24.78
CA HIS A 34 -42.46 20.36 -25.48
C HIS A 34 -42.08 20.04 -26.93
N THR A 35 -41.70 18.82 -27.19
CA THR A 35 -41.85 18.04 -28.45
C THR A 35 -41.10 16.75 -28.23
N LEU A 36 -41.79 15.62 -28.50
CA LEU A 36 -41.24 14.26 -28.49
C LEU A 36 -40.20 14.10 -29.61
N ARG A 37 -38.96 14.46 -29.35
CA ARG A 37 -37.80 14.05 -30.14
C ARG A 37 -37.04 12.99 -29.33
N PRO A 38 -36.51 11.94 -30.01
CA PRO A 38 -35.73 10.91 -29.30
C PRO A 38 -34.58 11.61 -28.54
N LEU A 39 -34.47 11.32 -27.23
CA LEU A 39 -33.41 11.81 -26.39
C LEU A 39 -32.09 11.19 -26.88
N ALA A 40 -31.30 11.96 -27.60
CA ALA A 40 -29.94 11.55 -27.93
C ALA A 40 -29.08 11.66 -26.64
N VAL A 41 -28.85 10.54 -25.97
CA VAL A 41 -27.92 10.46 -24.85
C VAL A 41 -26.52 10.52 -25.43
N PHE A 42 -25.89 11.68 -25.39
CA PHE A 42 -24.45 11.80 -25.68
C PHE A 42 -23.66 11.31 -24.47
N VAL A 43 -23.20 10.07 -24.50
CA VAL A 43 -22.21 9.55 -23.55
C VAL A 43 -20.84 10.07 -23.99
N ARG A 44 -20.37 11.11 -23.32
CA ARG A 44 -19.00 11.57 -23.51
C ARG A 44 -18.08 10.74 -22.62
N ILE A 45 -17.43 9.75 -23.18
CA ILE A 45 -16.44 8.94 -22.49
C ILE A 45 -15.17 9.79 -22.38
N PHE A 46 -14.91 10.34 -21.22
CA PHE A 46 -13.60 10.92 -20.92
C PHE A 46 -12.68 9.79 -20.44
N THR A 47 -11.86 9.26 -21.32
CA THR A 47 -10.74 8.41 -20.91
C THR A 47 -9.66 9.33 -20.33
N ARG A 48 -9.61 9.45 -19.01
CA ARG A 48 -8.44 10.06 -18.37
C ARG A 48 -7.30 9.06 -18.52
N ALA A 49 -6.21 9.49 -19.16
CA ALA A 49 -4.98 8.70 -19.18
C ALA A 49 -4.57 8.38 -17.72
N MET A 50 -4.15 7.15 -17.48
CA MET A 50 -3.62 6.79 -16.16
C MET A 50 -2.42 7.67 -15.85
N PRO A 51 -2.32 8.20 -14.61
CA PRO A 51 -1.15 8.98 -14.21
C PRO A 51 0.13 8.15 -14.36
N LYS A 52 1.22 8.83 -14.69
CA LYS A 52 2.56 8.22 -14.65
C LYS A 52 3.06 8.26 -13.22
N TYR A 53 3.43 7.09 -12.69
CA TYR A 53 3.93 6.93 -11.34
C TYR A 53 5.42 6.60 -11.38
N LYS A 54 6.22 7.31 -10.56
CA LYS A 54 7.62 6.97 -10.28
C LYS A 54 7.83 6.85 -8.78
N LEU A 55 8.23 5.68 -8.32
CA LEU A 55 8.60 5.44 -6.93
C LEU A 55 10.12 5.43 -6.81
N SER A 56 10.69 6.29 -5.97
CA SER A 56 12.13 6.28 -5.70
C SER A 56 12.39 5.84 -4.28
N TYR A 57 13.20 4.79 -4.13
CA TYR A 57 13.62 4.25 -2.85
C TYR A 57 14.95 3.51 -2.97
N PHE A 58 15.57 3.17 -1.85
CA PHE A 58 16.76 2.32 -1.83
C PHE A 58 16.48 0.92 -2.41
N PRO A 59 17.52 0.19 -2.88
CA PRO A 59 17.36 -1.16 -3.43
C PRO A 59 17.10 -2.20 -2.31
N LEU A 60 16.04 -1.99 -1.56
CA LEU A 60 15.58 -2.85 -0.47
C LEU A 60 14.07 -2.75 -0.31
N ARG A 61 13.46 -3.69 0.42
CA ARG A 61 12.03 -3.70 0.68
C ARG A 61 11.61 -2.50 1.51
N GLY A 62 11.91 -2.49 2.77
CA GLY A 62 11.69 -1.41 3.71
C GLY A 62 10.34 -0.73 3.56
N ARG A 63 10.32 0.57 3.78
CA ARG A 63 9.09 1.39 3.75
C ARG A 63 8.42 1.51 2.38
N ALA A 64 9.10 1.15 1.28
CA ALA A 64 8.53 1.19 -0.06
C ALA A 64 7.81 -0.11 -0.46
N GLU A 65 8.04 -1.22 0.23
CA GLU A 65 7.49 -2.51 -0.20
C GLU A 65 5.96 -2.55 -0.15
N ALA A 66 5.34 -1.94 0.87
CA ALA A 66 3.87 -1.82 0.92
C ALA A 66 3.32 -1.03 -0.27
N ILE A 67 4.07 -0.02 -0.75
CA ILE A 67 3.72 0.77 -1.93
C ILE A 67 3.80 -0.09 -3.19
N ARG A 68 4.89 -0.87 -3.35
CA ARG A 68 5.08 -1.80 -4.48
C ARG A 68 3.99 -2.87 -4.53
N ILE A 69 3.65 -3.45 -3.38
CA ILE A 69 2.56 -4.44 -3.28
C ILE A 69 1.21 -3.78 -3.62
N THR A 70 0.98 -2.53 -3.22
CA THR A 70 -0.23 -1.79 -3.56
C THR A 70 -0.39 -1.63 -5.07
N PHE A 71 0.67 -1.26 -5.79
CA PHE A 71 0.68 -1.22 -7.26
C PHE A 71 0.40 -2.60 -7.87
N ALA A 72 1.07 -3.64 -7.36
CA ALA A 72 0.87 -5.01 -7.84
C ALA A 72 -0.59 -5.49 -7.66
N VAL A 73 -1.19 -5.23 -6.50
CA VAL A 73 -2.60 -5.57 -6.20
C VAL A 73 -3.55 -4.81 -7.12
N ALA A 74 -3.26 -3.54 -7.40
CA ALA A 74 -4.04 -2.71 -8.31
C ALA A 74 -3.85 -3.09 -9.79
N GLY A 75 -2.78 -3.80 -10.14
CA GLY A 75 -2.41 -4.10 -11.53
C GLY A 75 -2.00 -2.83 -12.29
N VAL A 76 -1.41 -1.85 -11.60
CA VAL A 76 -0.96 -0.58 -12.17
C VAL A 76 0.55 -0.59 -12.29
N GLU A 77 1.04 -0.25 -13.48
CA GLU A 77 2.47 -0.12 -13.76
C GLU A 77 3.05 1.18 -13.19
N PHE A 78 4.30 1.14 -12.79
CA PHE A 78 5.05 2.30 -12.29
C PHE A 78 6.55 2.10 -12.52
N ASP A 79 7.29 3.20 -12.57
CA ASP A 79 8.75 3.20 -12.62
C ASP A 79 9.29 3.03 -11.19
N ASP A 80 9.97 1.91 -10.90
CA ASP A 80 10.62 1.65 -9.61
C ASP A 80 12.10 2.07 -9.69
N ILE A 81 12.41 3.26 -9.20
CA ILE A 81 13.75 3.86 -9.27
C ILE A 81 14.52 3.46 -8.01
N LEU A 82 15.51 2.58 -8.20
CA LEU A 82 16.39 2.13 -7.13
C LEU A 82 17.52 3.15 -6.93
N VAL A 83 17.42 3.91 -5.85
CA VAL A 83 18.36 4.98 -5.51
C VAL A 83 19.58 4.40 -4.80
N ASN A 84 20.78 4.66 -5.34
CA ASN A 84 22.02 4.25 -4.68
C ASN A 84 22.18 4.99 -3.33
N PRO A 85 22.41 4.27 -2.20
CA PRO A 85 22.55 4.90 -0.89
C PRO A 85 23.69 5.92 -0.81
N GLU A 86 24.86 5.64 -1.37
CA GLU A 86 25.99 6.56 -1.38
C GLU A 86 25.65 7.85 -2.13
N GLU A 87 25.07 7.73 -3.32
CA GLU A 87 24.63 8.88 -4.11
C GLU A 87 23.54 9.68 -3.38
N TRP A 88 22.64 8.99 -2.68
CA TRP A 88 21.62 9.65 -1.88
C TRP A 88 22.25 10.53 -0.80
N PHE A 89 23.12 9.99 0.04
CA PHE A 89 23.67 10.72 1.17
C PHE A 89 24.67 11.81 0.76
N THR A 90 25.40 11.61 -0.35
CA THR A 90 26.42 12.57 -0.79
C THR A 90 25.84 13.68 -1.69
N LYS A 91 24.77 13.42 -2.44
CA LYS A 91 24.30 14.33 -3.48
C LYS A 91 22.79 14.56 -3.44
N LEU A 92 21.96 13.49 -3.53
CA LEU A 92 20.54 13.63 -3.83
C LEU A 92 19.72 14.14 -2.66
N LYS A 93 20.08 13.83 -1.42
CA LYS A 93 19.36 14.23 -0.22
C LYS A 93 19.13 15.75 -0.11
N HIS A 94 20.10 16.53 -0.62
CA HIS A 94 20.09 18.00 -0.56
C HIS A 94 19.84 18.65 -1.94
N SER A 95 19.50 17.86 -2.97
CA SER A 95 19.26 18.35 -4.33
C SER A 95 17.88 18.96 -4.56
N GLY A 96 16.97 18.84 -3.59
CA GLY A 96 15.55 19.20 -3.78
C GLY A 96 14.70 18.07 -4.36
N LEU A 97 15.27 16.91 -4.71
CA LEU A 97 14.53 15.75 -5.22
C LEU A 97 13.42 15.29 -4.23
N SER A 98 13.73 15.32 -2.95
CA SER A 98 12.75 15.05 -1.89
C SER A 98 12.53 16.29 -1.04
N PRO A 99 11.34 16.90 -1.04
CA PRO A 99 11.04 18.05 -0.20
C PRO A 99 11.26 17.82 1.30
N SER A 100 11.11 16.57 1.76
CA SER A 100 11.34 16.18 3.17
C SER A 100 12.77 15.71 3.45
N GLY A 101 13.65 15.62 2.44
CA GLY A 101 14.99 15.04 2.57
C GLY A 101 14.99 13.56 2.94
N GLN A 102 13.91 12.85 2.67
CA GLN A 102 13.71 11.43 3.01
C GLN A 102 13.16 10.65 1.81
N LEU A 103 13.40 9.33 1.81
CA LEU A 103 12.79 8.36 0.91
C LEU A 103 11.81 7.46 1.70
N PRO A 104 10.77 6.87 1.07
CA PRO A 104 10.45 6.96 -0.35
C PRO A 104 9.83 8.29 -0.77
N ILE A 105 9.92 8.57 -2.07
CA ILE A 105 9.12 9.58 -2.75
C ILE A 105 8.32 8.92 -3.88
N LEU A 106 7.11 9.43 -4.13
CA LEU A 106 6.29 9.07 -5.28
C LEU A 106 6.07 10.32 -6.13
N GLU A 107 6.48 10.28 -7.38
CA GLU A 107 6.11 11.29 -8.38
C GLU A 107 4.85 10.83 -9.12
N VAL A 108 3.85 11.71 -9.19
CA VAL A 108 2.59 11.50 -9.90
C VAL A 108 2.41 12.64 -10.90
N ASP A 109 2.59 12.38 -12.19
CA ASP A 109 2.53 13.40 -13.25
C ASP A 109 3.37 14.66 -12.92
N GLY A 110 4.57 14.47 -12.34
CA GLY A 110 5.48 15.55 -11.95
C GLY A 110 5.22 16.13 -10.54
N THR A 111 4.17 15.73 -9.85
CA THR A 111 3.91 16.13 -8.46
C THR A 111 4.57 15.13 -7.50
N VAL A 112 5.41 15.63 -6.59
CA VAL A 112 6.15 14.80 -5.63
C VAL A 112 5.39 14.66 -4.32
N LEU A 113 5.13 13.42 -3.92
CA LEU A 113 4.60 13.04 -2.61
C LEU A 113 5.71 12.43 -1.76
N THR A 114 5.72 12.76 -0.48
CA THR A 114 6.66 12.20 0.52
C THR A 114 5.89 11.50 1.63
N GLN A 115 6.62 10.79 2.50
CA GLN A 115 6.09 10.00 3.62
C GLN A 115 5.33 8.74 3.16
N SER A 116 5.94 7.58 3.39
CA SER A 116 5.44 6.28 2.91
C SER A 116 3.97 6.00 3.24
N LYS A 117 3.51 6.42 4.44
CA LYS A 117 2.12 6.19 4.84
C LYS A 117 1.14 7.14 4.14
N ALA A 118 1.55 8.39 3.86
CA ALA A 118 0.76 9.32 3.06
C ALA A 118 0.68 8.86 1.59
N ILE A 119 1.78 8.41 1.01
CA ILE A 119 1.83 7.81 -0.33
C ILE A 119 0.89 6.61 -0.40
N LEU A 120 0.96 5.71 0.59
CA LEU A 120 0.13 4.52 0.64
C LEU A 120 -1.37 4.86 0.74
N SER A 121 -1.74 5.81 1.61
CA SER A 121 -3.12 6.29 1.77
C SER A 121 -3.65 6.94 0.48
N TYR A 122 -2.82 7.70 -0.23
CA TYR A 122 -3.16 8.28 -1.53
C TYR A 122 -3.45 7.17 -2.57
N LEU A 123 -2.50 6.25 -2.77
CA LEU A 123 -2.65 5.16 -3.73
C LEU A 123 -3.83 4.25 -3.40
N ALA A 124 -4.07 4.00 -2.10
CA ALA A 124 -5.22 3.20 -1.67
C ALA A 124 -6.56 3.82 -2.09
N LYS A 125 -6.67 5.17 -2.06
CA LYS A 125 -7.86 5.88 -2.55
C LYS A 125 -7.99 5.82 -4.06
N GLU A 126 -6.89 6.03 -4.78
CA GLU A 126 -6.87 5.94 -6.25
C GLU A 126 -7.25 4.53 -6.75
N PHE A 127 -6.83 3.48 -6.04
CA PHE A 127 -6.99 2.08 -6.46
C PHE A 127 -8.14 1.34 -5.77
N ASN A 128 -9.03 2.04 -5.05
CA ASN A 128 -10.16 1.43 -4.32
C ASN A 128 -9.73 0.40 -3.24
N LEU A 129 -8.56 0.58 -2.66
CA LEU A 129 -8.03 -0.21 -1.54
C LEU A 129 -8.19 0.50 -0.19
N ALA A 130 -8.76 1.70 -0.19
CA ALA A 130 -9.11 2.44 1.02
C ALA A 130 -10.51 2.05 1.51
N PRO A 131 -10.73 2.00 2.84
CA PRO A 131 -12.07 1.88 3.39
C PRO A 131 -12.95 3.06 3.01
N LYS A 132 -14.28 2.85 2.92
CA LYS A 132 -15.19 3.90 2.45
C LYS A 132 -15.65 4.90 3.52
N GLY A 133 -15.63 4.52 4.79
CA GLY A 133 -16.09 5.37 5.89
C GLY A 133 -14.95 6.13 6.57
N ASN A 134 -15.19 7.37 7.00
CA ASN A 134 -14.17 8.19 7.69
C ASN A 134 -13.59 7.50 8.94
N LEU A 135 -14.44 6.83 9.73
CA LEU A 135 -13.97 6.08 10.90
C LEU A 135 -13.11 4.89 10.50
N GLN A 136 -13.56 4.12 9.50
CA GLN A 136 -12.79 2.99 8.98
C GLN A 136 -11.47 3.45 8.33
N GLN A 137 -11.47 4.60 7.67
CA GLN A 137 -10.24 5.21 7.15
C GLN A 137 -9.27 5.55 8.30
N ALA A 138 -9.77 6.18 9.38
CA ALA A 138 -8.95 6.49 10.55
C ALA A 138 -8.39 5.22 11.23
N GLN A 139 -9.17 4.14 11.28
CA GLN A 139 -8.69 2.84 11.78
C GLN A 139 -7.58 2.26 10.89
N ALA A 140 -7.71 2.38 9.57
CA ALA A 140 -6.66 1.96 8.63
C ALA A 140 -5.38 2.79 8.78
N ASP A 141 -5.52 4.11 8.89
CA ASP A 141 -4.40 5.02 9.14
C ASP A 141 -3.71 4.69 10.47
N SER A 142 -4.47 4.37 11.53
CA SER A 142 -3.94 3.95 12.83
C SER A 142 -3.06 2.71 12.70
N LEU A 143 -3.51 1.67 11.99
CA LEU A 143 -2.72 0.46 11.74
C LEU A 143 -1.43 0.77 10.96
N ALA A 144 -1.52 1.65 9.95
CA ALA A 144 -0.35 2.07 9.19
C ALA A 144 0.65 2.84 10.07
N HIS A 145 0.17 3.64 11.02
CA HIS A 145 1.04 4.35 11.98
C HIS A 145 1.70 3.39 12.98
N VAL A 146 0.97 2.39 13.49
CA VAL A 146 1.56 1.33 14.33
C VAL A 146 2.71 0.61 13.61
N VAL A 147 2.53 0.29 12.32
CA VAL A 147 3.61 -0.29 11.51
C VAL A 147 4.76 0.70 11.36
N ASN A 148 4.49 1.99 11.17
CA ASN A 148 5.56 2.99 11.08
C ASN A 148 6.38 3.10 12.38
N GLU A 149 5.75 2.97 13.55
CA GLU A 149 6.44 2.89 14.84
C GLU A 149 7.36 1.68 14.91
N LEU A 150 6.87 0.49 14.49
CA LEU A 150 7.66 -0.74 14.45
C LEU A 150 8.87 -0.61 13.51
N GLU A 151 8.65 -0.08 12.30
CA GLU A 151 9.74 0.17 11.33
C GLU A 151 10.78 1.16 11.90
N THR A 152 10.34 2.18 12.63
CA THR A 152 11.22 3.17 13.25
C THR A 152 12.03 2.54 14.36
N THR A 153 11.39 1.81 15.27
CA THR A 153 12.06 1.10 16.38
C THR A 153 13.16 0.17 15.87
N LEU A 154 12.87 -0.62 14.82
CA LEU A 154 13.88 -1.51 14.22
C LEU A 154 15.00 -0.73 13.53
N THR A 155 14.66 0.34 12.80
CA THR A 155 15.67 1.15 12.09
C THR A 155 16.62 1.84 13.06
N GLU A 156 16.11 2.37 14.17
CA GLU A 156 16.90 3.01 15.21
C GLU A 156 17.81 2.00 15.93
N ALA A 157 17.24 0.86 16.33
CA ALA A 157 18.00 -0.20 16.97
C ALA A 157 19.12 -0.75 16.06
N TYR A 158 18.81 -0.95 14.76
CA TYR A 158 19.78 -1.41 13.77
C TYR A 158 20.88 -0.37 13.50
N GLY A 159 20.50 0.91 13.43
CA GLY A 159 21.40 2.04 13.15
C GLY A 159 22.26 2.48 14.32
N GLU A 160 22.01 1.96 15.55
CA GLU A 160 22.83 2.28 16.72
C GLU A 160 24.27 1.83 16.51
N LYS A 161 25.21 2.70 16.84
CA LYS A 161 26.66 2.48 16.65
C LYS A 161 27.32 1.81 17.84
N ASP A 162 26.80 2.05 19.04
CA ASP A 162 27.28 1.41 20.25
C ASP A 162 26.78 -0.05 20.29
N PRO A 163 27.69 -1.04 20.36
CA PRO A 163 27.32 -2.46 20.28
C PRO A 163 26.37 -2.92 21.40
N GLU A 164 26.56 -2.46 22.62
CA GLU A 164 25.73 -2.85 23.78
C GLU A 164 24.33 -2.26 23.66
N ARG A 165 24.23 -1.00 23.25
CA ARG A 165 22.95 -0.31 23.02
C ARG A 165 22.21 -0.93 21.84
N LYS A 166 22.94 -1.28 20.77
CA LYS A 166 22.39 -1.96 19.60
C LYS A 166 21.80 -3.31 19.98
N GLU A 167 22.56 -4.14 20.69
CA GLU A 167 22.11 -5.45 21.16
C GLU A 167 20.85 -5.30 22.04
N LYS A 168 20.89 -4.41 23.02
CA LYS A 168 19.75 -4.12 23.90
C LYS A 168 18.54 -3.63 23.11
N GLY A 169 18.73 -2.68 22.20
CA GLY A 169 17.64 -2.14 21.35
C GLY A 169 17.01 -3.21 20.47
N MET A 170 17.84 -4.03 19.81
CA MET A 170 17.38 -5.14 18.99
C MET A 170 16.62 -6.18 19.82
N LYS A 171 17.13 -6.53 21.00
CA LYS A 171 16.45 -7.45 21.91
C LYS A 171 15.08 -6.92 22.34
N THR A 172 14.99 -5.67 22.77
CA THR A 172 13.71 -5.03 23.14
C THR A 172 12.75 -5.02 21.94
N ALA A 173 13.20 -4.64 20.75
CA ALA A 173 12.37 -4.64 19.56
C ALA A 173 11.81 -6.02 19.23
N THR A 174 12.65 -7.07 19.28
CA THR A 174 12.31 -8.42 18.83
C THR A 174 11.58 -9.26 19.86
N GLU A 175 11.92 -9.12 21.15
CA GLU A 175 11.37 -9.96 22.23
C GLU A 175 10.16 -9.32 22.94
N GLU A 176 10.03 -7.99 22.89
CA GLU A 176 8.98 -7.26 23.61
C GLU A 176 8.03 -6.51 22.65
N VAL A 177 8.54 -5.56 21.84
CA VAL A 177 7.69 -4.63 21.08
C VAL A 177 6.94 -5.34 19.97
N ILE A 178 7.60 -6.15 19.14
CA ILE A 178 6.96 -6.84 18.03
C ILE A 178 5.95 -7.88 18.51
N PRO A 179 6.25 -8.73 19.51
CA PRO A 179 5.24 -9.64 20.07
C PRO A 179 4.03 -8.93 20.67
N ASP A 180 4.21 -7.80 21.36
CA ASP A 180 3.09 -6.98 21.87
C ASP A 180 2.19 -6.49 20.73
N LYS A 181 2.77 -5.96 19.66
CA LYS A 181 1.99 -5.50 18.50
C LYS A 181 1.34 -6.66 17.74
N CYS A 182 1.96 -7.83 17.68
CA CYS A 182 1.29 -9.04 17.17
C CYS A 182 0.06 -9.38 18.01
N GLY A 183 0.14 -9.26 19.34
CA GLY A 183 -1.01 -9.40 20.24
C GLY A 183 -2.12 -8.36 20.02
N TYR A 184 -1.73 -7.12 19.72
CA TYR A 184 -2.67 -6.07 19.34
C TYR A 184 -3.39 -6.39 18.01
N PHE A 185 -2.66 -6.83 16.99
CA PHE A 185 -3.23 -7.26 15.71
C PHE A 185 -4.16 -8.46 15.87
N GLU A 186 -3.78 -9.45 16.69
CA GLU A 186 -4.62 -10.61 17.03
C GLU A 186 -5.97 -10.19 17.61
N LYS A 187 -5.98 -9.23 18.57
CA LYS A 187 -7.21 -8.72 19.19
C LYS A 187 -8.16 -8.09 18.18
N ILE A 188 -7.63 -7.30 17.24
CA ILE A 188 -8.45 -6.66 16.19
C ILE A 188 -9.05 -7.72 15.26
N LEU A 189 -8.24 -8.67 14.80
CA LEU A 189 -8.67 -9.71 13.87
C LEU A 189 -9.65 -10.69 14.51
N SER A 190 -9.46 -11.05 15.78
CA SER A 190 -10.38 -11.92 16.50
C SER A 190 -11.75 -11.27 16.72
N ALA A 191 -11.79 -9.94 16.86
CA ALA A 191 -13.03 -9.18 16.97
C ALA A 191 -13.74 -9.00 15.62
N ASN A 192 -12.99 -8.90 14.52
CA ASN A 192 -13.54 -8.78 13.16
C ASN A 192 -13.58 -10.15 12.46
N LYS A 193 -14.74 -10.82 12.52
CA LYS A 193 -14.93 -12.16 11.93
C LYS A 193 -14.85 -12.22 10.40
N ASN A 194 -14.73 -11.08 9.72
CA ASN A 194 -14.67 -11.00 8.26
C ASN A 194 -13.29 -11.36 7.69
N GLY A 195 -12.29 -11.51 8.54
CA GLY A 195 -10.97 -12.03 8.18
C GLY A 195 -10.00 -11.03 7.58
N PHE A 196 -10.29 -9.73 7.64
CA PHE A 196 -9.40 -8.62 7.35
C PHE A 196 -9.39 -7.66 8.53
N PHE A 197 -8.44 -6.73 8.60
CA PHE A 197 -8.41 -5.76 9.68
C PHE A 197 -9.62 -4.84 9.68
N ILE A 198 -10.11 -4.46 8.49
CA ILE A 198 -11.21 -3.52 8.34
C ILE A 198 -12.18 -4.02 7.27
N GLY A 199 -13.44 -4.16 7.65
CA GLY A 199 -14.49 -4.59 6.73
C GLY A 199 -14.31 -6.04 6.22
N GLU A 200 -14.74 -6.29 4.99
CA GLU A 200 -14.85 -7.63 4.40
C GLU A 200 -13.86 -7.89 3.26
N LYS A 201 -13.03 -6.90 2.92
CA LYS A 201 -12.13 -6.92 1.77
C LYS A 201 -10.74 -6.46 2.15
N LEU A 202 -9.77 -6.88 1.35
CA LEU A 202 -8.40 -6.40 1.44
C LEU A 202 -8.37 -4.87 1.35
N THR A 203 -7.70 -4.24 2.31
CA THR A 203 -7.42 -2.80 2.33
C THR A 203 -5.92 -2.55 2.44
N TYR A 204 -5.51 -1.31 2.29
CA TYR A 204 -4.09 -0.96 2.49
C TYR A 204 -3.61 -1.19 3.93
N ALA A 205 -4.52 -1.24 4.93
CA ALA A 205 -4.19 -1.63 6.28
C ALA A 205 -3.67 -3.06 6.34
N ASP A 206 -4.32 -3.98 5.61
CA ASP A 206 -3.87 -5.36 5.49
C ASP A 206 -2.52 -5.43 4.75
N ILE A 207 -2.37 -4.67 3.66
CA ILE A 207 -1.14 -4.65 2.88
C ILE A 207 0.04 -4.19 3.73
N VAL A 208 -0.10 -3.10 4.48
CA VAL A 208 1.02 -2.54 5.25
C VAL A 208 1.43 -3.43 6.41
N VAL A 209 0.46 -4.01 7.16
CA VAL A 209 0.77 -4.94 8.25
C VAL A 209 1.38 -6.24 7.69
N PHE A 210 0.79 -6.79 6.62
CA PHE A 210 1.32 -7.98 5.98
C PHE A 210 2.76 -7.78 5.50
N THR A 211 3.03 -6.68 4.81
CA THR A 211 4.36 -6.38 4.27
C THR A 211 5.40 -6.28 5.37
N PHE A 212 5.07 -5.62 6.48
CA PHE A 212 5.96 -5.54 7.63
C PHE A 212 6.25 -6.94 8.21
N LEU A 213 5.22 -7.72 8.52
CA LEU A 213 5.37 -9.05 9.11
C LEU A 213 6.11 -10.02 8.15
N ASN A 214 5.80 -9.97 6.85
CA ASN A 214 6.48 -10.78 5.86
C ASN A 214 7.97 -10.39 5.73
N SER A 215 8.28 -9.10 5.66
CA SER A 215 9.66 -8.62 5.58
C SER A 215 10.45 -9.00 6.84
N TYR A 216 9.86 -8.81 8.00
CA TYR A 216 10.51 -9.07 9.29
C TYR A 216 10.74 -10.57 9.53
N PHE A 217 9.69 -11.39 9.44
CA PHE A 217 9.77 -12.81 9.79
C PHE A 217 10.28 -13.70 8.65
N MET A 218 9.93 -13.37 7.41
CA MET A 218 10.16 -14.22 6.24
C MET A 218 11.16 -13.64 5.25
N LYS A 219 11.72 -12.47 5.50
CA LYS A 219 12.62 -11.77 4.58
C LYS A 219 12.02 -11.63 3.17
N GLY A 220 10.70 -11.42 3.09
CA GLY A 220 9.96 -11.28 1.84
C GLY A 220 9.69 -12.60 1.10
N LYS A 221 9.93 -13.76 1.70
CA LYS A 221 9.63 -15.07 1.07
C LYS A 221 8.14 -15.29 0.91
N ALA A 222 7.80 -16.07 -0.12
CA ALA A 222 6.40 -16.38 -0.47
C ALA A 222 5.79 -17.53 0.34
N GLU A 223 6.58 -18.29 1.09
CA GLU A 223 6.20 -19.60 1.62
C GLU A 223 5.90 -19.57 3.12
N GLY A 224 4.80 -20.25 3.47
CA GLY A 224 4.48 -20.63 4.86
C GLY A 224 4.01 -19.50 5.76
N ILE A 225 3.63 -19.88 6.97
CA ILE A 225 3.30 -18.98 8.08
C ILE A 225 4.54 -18.88 8.98
N PRO A 226 4.98 -17.64 9.31
CA PRO A 226 6.12 -17.46 10.22
C PRO A 226 5.92 -18.13 11.56
N GLU A 227 6.96 -18.77 12.09
CA GLU A 227 6.92 -19.45 13.39
C GLU A 227 6.44 -18.50 14.49
N GLY A 228 6.94 -17.26 14.50
CA GLY A 228 6.57 -16.25 15.49
C GLY A 228 5.08 -15.87 15.49
N LEU A 229 4.35 -16.16 14.41
CA LEU A 229 2.92 -15.88 14.31
C LEU A 229 2.05 -17.05 14.75
N LYS A 230 2.56 -18.27 14.84
CA LYS A 230 1.75 -19.47 15.14
C LYS A 230 1.00 -19.41 16.48
N LYS A 231 1.51 -18.66 17.45
CA LYS A 231 0.84 -18.44 18.74
C LYS A 231 -0.35 -17.46 18.67
N PHE A 232 -0.59 -16.84 17.50
CA PHE A 232 -1.65 -15.87 17.24
C PHE A 232 -2.59 -16.44 16.15
N PRO A 233 -3.64 -17.18 16.49
CA PRO A 233 -4.41 -17.95 15.49
C PRO A 233 -5.15 -17.07 14.48
N SER A 234 -5.76 -15.95 14.89
CA SER A 234 -6.46 -15.06 13.96
C SER A 234 -5.48 -14.32 13.04
N LEU A 235 -4.32 -13.90 13.59
CA LEU A 235 -3.26 -13.26 12.83
C LEU A 235 -2.62 -14.23 11.84
N SER A 236 -2.41 -15.49 12.22
CA SER A 236 -1.91 -16.54 11.35
C SER A 236 -2.86 -16.84 10.18
N ALA A 237 -4.16 -16.97 10.47
CA ALA A 237 -5.18 -17.20 9.45
C ALA A 237 -5.31 -16.00 8.49
N TRP A 238 -5.25 -14.77 9.02
CA TRP A 238 -5.24 -13.55 8.24
C TRP A 238 -3.96 -13.45 7.37
N TYR A 239 -2.79 -13.74 7.94
CA TYR A 239 -1.52 -13.69 7.22
C TYR A 239 -1.56 -14.61 5.99
N GLU A 240 -2.02 -15.86 6.18
CA GLU A 240 -2.16 -16.82 5.08
C GLU A 240 -3.16 -16.35 4.03
N ARG A 241 -4.30 -15.79 4.44
CA ARG A 241 -5.30 -15.23 3.52
C ARG A 241 -4.74 -14.09 2.67
N VAL A 242 -3.96 -13.18 3.27
CA VAL A 242 -3.35 -12.05 2.53
C VAL A 242 -2.23 -12.55 1.63
N ARG A 243 -1.35 -13.41 2.15
CA ARG A 243 -0.24 -14.00 1.41
C ARG A 243 -0.68 -14.72 0.12
N THR A 244 -1.80 -15.43 0.19
CA THR A 244 -2.34 -16.20 -0.94
C THR A 244 -3.19 -15.40 -1.92
N GLN A 245 -3.37 -14.09 -1.70
CA GLN A 245 -3.96 -13.22 -2.72
C GLN A 245 -3.13 -13.30 -4.01
N PRO A 246 -3.74 -13.57 -5.18
CA PRO A 246 -2.99 -13.90 -6.40
C PRO A 246 -1.89 -12.88 -6.75
N LYS A 247 -2.20 -11.60 -6.69
CA LYS A 247 -1.24 -10.53 -7.01
C LYS A 247 -0.15 -10.34 -5.97
N ILE A 248 -0.45 -10.57 -4.70
CA ILE A 248 0.54 -10.55 -3.62
C ILE A 248 1.48 -11.74 -3.76
N LEU A 249 0.93 -12.94 -3.94
CA LEU A 249 1.72 -14.16 -4.12
C LEU A 249 2.62 -14.08 -5.36
N GLU A 250 2.10 -13.54 -6.47
CA GLU A 250 2.86 -13.29 -7.69
C GLU A 250 4.05 -12.35 -7.42
N LYS A 251 3.82 -11.22 -6.71
CA LYS A 251 4.87 -10.27 -6.36
C LYS A 251 5.92 -10.87 -5.42
N LEU A 252 5.51 -11.69 -4.45
CA LEU A 252 6.44 -12.37 -3.54
C LEU A 252 7.32 -13.41 -4.25
N LYS A 253 6.79 -14.08 -5.27
CA LYS A 253 7.56 -15.02 -6.11
C LYS A 253 8.51 -14.34 -7.08
N ASN A 254 8.15 -13.11 -7.48
CA ASN A 254 8.93 -12.30 -8.42
C ASN A 254 9.32 -10.98 -7.72
N PRO A 255 10.28 -11.00 -6.79
CA PRO A 255 10.77 -9.80 -6.12
C PRO A 255 11.40 -8.84 -7.14
N THR A 256 11.49 -7.56 -6.77
CA THR A 256 12.20 -6.58 -7.61
C THR A 256 13.66 -6.96 -7.71
N ASP A 257 14.18 -7.02 -8.94
CA ASP A 257 15.60 -7.29 -9.19
C ASP A 257 16.49 -6.20 -8.57
N GLY A 258 17.69 -6.59 -8.13
CA GLY A 258 18.66 -5.67 -7.56
C GLY A 258 18.42 -5.30 -6.08
N PHE A 259 17.45 -5.96 -5.41
CA PHE A 259 17.31 -5.79 -3.95
C PHE A 259 18.49 -6.40 -3.21
N VAL A 260 19.03 -5.62 -2.27
CA VAL A 260 19.95 -6.13 -1.26
C VAL A 260 19.13 -6.65 -0.09
N ASP A 261 19.46 -7.85 0.39
CA ASP A 261 18.88 -8.40 1.61
C ASP A 261 19.40 -7.64 2.83
N TYR A 262 18.92 -6.42 3.02
CA TYR A 262 19.05 -5.77 4.31
C TYR A 262 18.03 -6.39 5.25
N ILE A 263 18.55 -7.13 6.20
CA ILE A 263 17.81 -7.57 7.36
C ILE A 263 17.67 -6.36 8.27
N TYR A 264 16.45 -6.06 8.69
CA TYR A 264 16.28 -5.24 9.86
C TYR A 264 17.08 -5.80 11.04
#